data_9accb5dadaea3ea744e7fa8556764b5f
#
_entry.id   9accb5dadaea3ea744e7fa8556764b5f
#
_cell.length_a   1.000
_cell.length_b   1.000
_cell.length_c   1.000
_cell.angle_alpha   90.00
_cell.angle_beta   90.00
_cell.angle_gamma   90.00
#
_symmetry.space_group_name_H-M   'P 1'
#
loop_
_entity.id
_entity.type
_entity.pdbx_description
1 polymer ?
#
loop_
_entity_poly.entity_id
_entity_poly.type
_entity_poly.pdbx_seq_one_letter_code
_entity_poly.pdbx_strand_id
1 'polypeptide(L)'
;MASLAPVFRVNAMTPRRKTLLVSLVGLLWAGGLLAAYWWFEIRYIRPFSEQTTLFSGDSLRLPAELAGPGAIRLVHFWDPACPCNVGNQQHLGELIERFAGKGVEFHVLQKPGSQGRLPDNLAALRALAGLPGSEQLPASPAVAIWDRDGRLAYFGPYSEGAVCTSSNSFIEPILEALLQGRPVDATHTLAVGCYCPWTRKKADLAQHRAFRRGRRKA
;
A
#
# COMPACT_ATOMS: atom_id res chain seq x y z
N MET A 1 -17.57 71.99 -12.81
CA MET A 1 -16.40 71.27 -12.27
C MET A 1 -16.49 69.81 -12.77
N ALA A 2 -15.74 69.50 -13.81
CA ALA A 2 -15.71 68.15 -14.38
C ALA A 2 -14.53 67.41 -13.81
N SER A 3 -14.78 66.35 -13.04
CA SER A 3 -13.75 65.45 -12.47
C SER A 3 -13.28 64.47 -13.53
N LEU A 4 -12.07 64.61 -14.00
CA LEU A 4 -11.38 63.67 -14.90
C LEU A 4 -10.84 62.49 -14.07
N ALA A 5 -11.51 61.34 -14.22
CA ALA A 5 -11.01 60.10 -13.67
C ALA A 5 -9.75 59.62 -14.43
N PRO A 6 -8.71 59.12 -13.75
CA PRO A 6 -7.51 58.68 -14.43
C PRO A 6 -7.75 57.40 -15.22
N VAL A 7 -7.59 57.48 -16.54
CA VAL A 7 -7.62 56.32 -17.44
C VAL A 7 -6.35 55.49 -17.20
N PHE A 8 -6.48 54.37 -16.51
CA PHE A 8 -5.41 53.39 -16.37
C PHE A 8 -5.09 52.79 -17.75
N ARG A 9 -4.01 53.26 -18.39
CA ARG A 9 -3.49 52.60 -19.61
C ARG A 9 -2.89 51.28 -19.22
N VAL A 10 -3.61 50.19 -19.46
CA VAL A 10 -3.03 48.82 -19.43
C VAL A 10 -2.03 48.76 -20.61
N ASN A 11 -0.74 48.74 -20.31
CA ASN A 11 0.33 48.58 -21.31
C ASN A 11 0.08 47.24 -22.03
N ALA A 12 -0.36 47.29 -23.30
CA ALA A 12 -0.57 46.10 -24.12
C ALA A 12 0.77 45.43 -24.39
N MET A 13 0.95 44.25 -23.76
CA MET A 13 2.15 43.43 -23.97
C MET A 13 2.28 43.04 -25.44
N THR A 14 3.51 43.11 -25.98
CA THR A 14 3.78 42.65 -27.34
C THR A 14 3.44 41.17 -27.51
N PRO A 15 2.96 40.72 -28.69
CA PRO A 15 2.53 39.33 -28.94
C PRO A 15 3.65 38.33 -28.59
N ARG A 16 4.93 38.64 -28.86
CA ARG A 16 6.06 37.77 -28.47
C ARG A 16 6.18 37.58 -26.97
N ARG A 17 6.00 38.67 -26.17
CA ARG A 17 6.04 38.57 -24.70
C ARG A 17 4.86 37.75 -24.16
N LYS A 18 3.68 37.88 -24.73
CA LYS A 18 2.52 37.06 -24.37
C LYS A 18 2.79 35.55 -24.63
N THR A 19 3.29 35.23 -25.83
CA THR A 19 3.64 33.83 -26.16
C THR A 19 4.69 33.26 -25.21
N LEU A 20 5.77 34.04 -24.93
CA LEU A 20 6.81 33.59 -24.00
C LEU A 20 6.27 33.34 -22.58
N LEU A 21 5.41 34.25 -22.08
CA LEU A 21 4.79 34.07 -20.76
C LEU A 21 3.86 32.84 -20.71
N VAL A 22 3.02 32.67 -21.74
CA VAL A 22 2.13 31.48 -21.81
C VAL A 22 2.94 30.20 -21.88
N SER A 23 4.01 30.17 -22.70
CA SER A 23 4.90 29.00 -22.77
C SER A 23 5.62 28.74 -21.45
N LEU A 24 6.10 29.77 -20.76
CA LEU A 24 6.75 29.64 -19.47
C LEU A 24 5.78 29.08 -18.41
N VAL A 25 4.56 29.63 -18.34
CA VAL A 25 3.52 29.16 -17.41
C VAL A 25 3.17 27.71 -17.73
N GLY A 26 3.01 27.36 -19.00
CA GLY A 26 2.73 25.97 -19.43
C GLY A 26 3.86 25.01 -19.04
N LEU A 27 5.13 25.40 -19.23
CA LEU A 27 6.27 24.58 -18.82
C LEU A 27 6.37 24.41 -17.30
N LEU A 28 6.13 25.47 -16.54
CA LEU A 28 6.13 25.40 -15.08
C LEU A 28 4.99 24.51 -14.57
N TRP A 29 3.82 24.60 -15.18
CA TRP A 29 2.67 23.75 -14.84
C TRP A 29 2.93 22.28 -15.16
N ALA A 30 3.44 21.99 -16.37
CA ALA A 30 3.78 20.62 -16.77
C ALA A 30 4.91 20.05 -15.89
N GLY A 31 5.93 20.84 -15.58
CA GLY A 31 7.00 20.45 -14.67
C GLY A 31 6.49 20.17 -13.25
N GLY A 32 5.57 20.98 -12.75
CA GLY A 32 4.92 20.78 -11.45
C GLY A 32 4.09 19.48 -11.41
N LEU A 33 3.34 19.18 -12.47
CA LEU A 33 2.59 17.93 -12.57
C LEU A 33 3.50 16.70 -12.62
N LEU A 34 4.59 16.76 -13.39
CA LEU A 34 5.55 15.65 -13.48
C LEU A 34 6.25 15.43 -12.13
N ALA A 35 6.63 16.50 -11.44
CA ALA A 35 7.25 16.43 -10.12
C ALA A 35 6.26 15.84 -9.09
N ALA A 36 5.00 16.26 -9.12
CA ALA A 36 3.95 15.73 -8.25
C ALA A 36 3.69 14.23 -8.54
N TYR A 37 3.58 13.87 -9.81
CA TYR A 37 3.40 12.47 -10.22
C TYR A 37 4.57 11.59 -9.77
N TRP A 38 5.82 12.05 -9.97
CA TRP A 38 6.99 11.34 -9.48
C TRP A 38 6.97 11.22 -7.96
N TRP A 39 6.64 12.29 -7.24
CA TRP A 39 6.65 12.32 -5.77
C TRP A 39 5.58 11.41 -5.15
N PHE A 40 4.38 11.39 -5.71
CA PHE A 40 3.25 10.67 -5.12
C PHE A 40 3.07 9.24 -5.66
N GLU A 41 3.49 8.96 -6.89
CA GLU A 41 3.23 7.69 -7.58
C GLU A 41 4.51 6.88 -7.83
N ILE A 42 5.38 7.36 -8.72
CA ILE A 42 6.50 6.57 -9.28
C ILE A 42 7.45 6.05 -8.20
N ARG A 43 7.74 6.83 -7.19
CA ARG A 43 8.68 6.45 -6.11
C ARG A 43 8.22 5.23 -5.29
N TYR A 44 6.94 4.85 -5.35
CA TYR A 44 6.39 3.70 -4.64
C TYR A 44 6.17 2.49 -5.54
N ILE A 45 6.23 2.66 -6.86
CA ILE A 45 6.10 1.55 -7.80
C ILE A 45 7.39 0.74 -7.78
N ARG A 46 7.33 -0.50 -7.30
CA ARG A 46 8.46 -1.41 -7.17
C ARG A 46 8.00 -2.87 -7.08
N PRO A 47 8.90 -3.85 -7.29
CA PRO A 47 8.57 -5.24 -7.02
C PRO A 47 8.24 -5.44 -5.54
N PHE A 48 7.33 -6.36 -5.26
CA PHE A 48 6.92 -6.70 -3.89
C PHE A 48 8.10 -7.18 -3.04
N SER A 49 8.99 -7.98 -3.62
CA SER A 49 10.26 -8.38 -3.02
C SER A 49 11.43 -7.95 -3.88
N GLU A 50 12.36 -7.18 -3.30
CA GLU A 50 13.63 -6.77 -3.94
C GLU A 50 14.76 -7.75 -3.63
N GLN A 51 14.51 -8.78 -2.83
CA GLN A 51 15.53 -9.74 -2.42
C GLN A 51 15.59 -10.90 -3.41
N THR A 52 16.82 -11.35 -3.70
CA THR A 52 17.10 -12.57 -4.48
C THR A 52 16.58 -13.82 -3.78
N THR A 53 16.51 -13.82 -2.47
CA THR A 53 15.82 -14.83 -1.67
C THR A 53 14.35 -14.40 -1.53
N LEU A 54 13.48 -15.04 -2.28
CA LEU A 54 12.05 -14.82 -2.20
C LEU A 54 11.55 -15.21 -0.81
N PHE A 55 10.88 -14.28 -0.14
CA PHE A 55 10.12 -14.61 1.06
C PHE A 55 8.86 -15.34 0.62
N SER A 56 8.85 -16.67 0.78
CA SER A 56 7.73 -17.54 0.37
C SER A 56 6.58 -17.55 1.37
N GLY A 57 6.78 -16.97 2.54
CA GLY A 57 5.82 -17.07 3.64
C GLY A 57 6.02 -18.29 4.54
N ASP A 58 6.95 -19.19 4.24
CA ASP A 58 7.14 -20.44 5.00
C ASP A 58 7.41 -20.25 6.49
N SER A 59 7.92 -19.08 6.90
CA SER A 59 8.10 -18.70 8.29
C SER A 59 6.84 -18.18 8.97
N LEU A 60 5.80 -17.81 8.18
CA LEU A 60 4.54 -17.33 8.75
C LEU A 60 3.78 -18.47 9.43
N ARG A 61 3.36 -18.23 10.67
CA ARG A 61 2.54 -19.16 11.44
C ARG A 61 1.33 -18.44 11.99
N LEU A 62 0.19 -19.11 12.00
CA LEU A 62 -0.97 -18.61 12.74
C LEU A 62 -0.63 -18.55 14.24
N PRO A 63 -1.06 -17.50 14.95
CA PRO A 63 -0.98 -17.49 16.40
C PRO A 63 -1.83 -18.61 17.00
N ALA A 64 -1.49 -19.04 18.22
CA ALA A 64 -2.07 -20.24 18.83
C ALA A 64 -3.61 -20.23 18.89
N GLU A 65 -4.22 -19.07 19.08
CA GLU A 65 -5.67 -18.86 19.11
C GLU A 65 -6.38 -19.09 17.76
N LEU A 66 -5.62 -19.03 16.66
CA LEU A 66 -6.14 -19.24 15.30
C LEU A 66 -5.59 -20.54 14.66
N ALA A 67 -4.70 -21.23 15.37
CA ALA A 67 -4.09 -22.46 14.86
C ALA A 67 -5.09 -23.62 14.81
N GLY A 68 -4.86 -24.55 13.88
CA GLY A 68 -5.69 -25.75 13.72
C GLY A 68 -6.86 -25.58 12.75
N PRO A 69 -7.70 -26.64 12.62
CA PRO A 69 -8.83 -26.66 11.70
C PRO A 69 -9.89 -25.60 12.03
N GLY A 70 -10.47 -24.97 11.00
CA GLY A 70 -11.51 -23.96 11.20
C GLY A 70 -11.91 -23.24 9.91
N ALA A 71 -12.22 -21.96 10.02
CA ALA A 71 -12.48 -21.12 8.87
C ALA A 71 -11.20 -20.89 8.04
N ILE A 72 -11.33 -20.43 6.80
CA ILE A 72 -10.23 -19.86 6.04
C ILE A 72 -9.83 -18.55 6.71
N ARG A 73 -8.54 -18.31 6.97
CA ARG A 73 -8.06 -17.09 7.64
C ARG A 73 -7.29 -16.25 6.63
N LEU A 74 -7.74 -15.02 6.45
CA LEU A 74 -7.05 -14.01 5.68
C LEU A 74 -6.48 -12.96 6.65
N VAL A 75 -5.17 -12.72 6.59
CA VAL A 75 -4.49 -11.69 7.37
C VAL A 75 -3.97 -10.60 6.45
N HIS A 76 -4.48 -9.39 6.62
CA HIS A 76 -4.03 -8.17 5.96
C HIS A 76 -2.86 -7.55 6.73
N PHE A 77 -1.73 -7.35 6.08
CA PHE A 77 -0.57 -6.65 6.65
C PHE A 77 -0.65 -5.17 6.30
N TRP A 78 -0.79 -4.35 7.31
CA TRP A 78 -1.13 -2.94 7.19
C TRP A 78 -0.09 -2.02 7.84
N ASP A 79 0.48 -1.09 7.06
CA ASP A 79 1.30 0.02 7.56
C ASP A 79 0.52 1.32 7.39
N PRO A 80 0.00 1.94 8.48
CA PRO A 80 -0.78 3.19 8.41
C PRO A 80 -0.08 4.32 7.65
N ALA A 81 1.24 4.35 7.67
CA ALA A 81 2.04 5.37 7.00
C ALA A 81 2.24 5.12 5.51
N CYS A 82 1.76 3.97 4.99
CA CYS A 82 1.94 3.61 3.59
C CYS A 82 0.81 4.20 2.72
N PRO A 83 1.10 5.10 1.77
CA PRO A 83 0.08 5.65 0.88
C PRO A 83 -0.51 4.61 -0.08
N CYS A 84 0.20 3.49 -0.30
CA CYS A 84 -0.25 2.40 -1.16
C CYS A 84 -1.47 1.64 -0.61
N ASN A 85 -1.84 1.85 0.66
CA ASN A 85 -3.03 1.22 1.25
C ASN A 85 -4.31 1.57 0.49
N VAL A 86 -4.44 2.82 0.04
CA VAL A 86 -5.68 3.34 -0.60
C VAL A 86 -6.10 2.47 -1.78
N GLY A 87 -5.14 2.04 -2.60
CA GLY A 87 -5.41 1.21 -3.78
C GLY A 87 -5.95 -0.19 -3.47
N ASN A 88 -5.82 -0.66 -2.23
CA ASN A 88 -6.24 -2.01 -1.82
C ASN A 88 -7.41 -2.00 -0.82
N GLN A 89 -7.64 -0.88 -0.12
CA GLN A 89 -8.63 -0.81 0.97
C GLN A 89 -10.07 -0.99 0.50
N GLN A 90 -10.42 -0.41 -0.65
CA GLN A 90 -11.75 -0.58 -1.22
C GLN A 90 -11.98 -2.05 -1.57
N HIS A 91 -11.06 -2.65 -2.32
CA HIS A 91 -11.17 -4.06 -2.73
C HIS A 91 -11.21 -5.00 -1.52
N LEU A 92 -10.43 -4.75 -0.48
CA LEU A 92 -10.48 -5.54 0.76
C LEU A 92 -11.85 -5.43 1.43
N GLY A 93 -12.48 -4.25 1.43
CA GLY A 93 -13.86 -4.07 1.90
C GLY A 93 -14.85 -4.94 1.12
N GLU A 94 -14.75 -4.94 -0.21
CA GLU A 94 -15.58 -5.79 -1.10
C GLU A 94 -15.36 -7.29 -0.83
N LEU A 95 -14.11 -7.72 -0.58
CA LEU A 95 -13.80 -9.10 -0.18
C LEU A 95 -14.46 -9.48 1.16
N ILE A 96 -14.43 -8.58 2.14
CA ILE A 96 -15.08 -8.81 3.44
C ILE A 96 -16.58 -9.00 3.26
N GLU A 97 -17.25 -8.09 2.54
CA GLU A 97 -18.70 -8.18 2.27
C GLU A 97 -19.07 -9.49 1.55
N ARG A 98 -18.25 -9.90 0.59
CA ARG A 98 -18.51 -11.08 -0.23
C ARG A 98 -18.24 -12.40 0.49
N PHE A 99 -17.24 -12.49 1.35
CA PHE A 99 -16.70 -13.75 1.85
C PHE A 99 -16.81 -13.96 3.37
N ALA A 100 -16.97 -12.92 4.21
CA ALA A 100 -17.01 -13.09 5.67
C ALA A 100 -18.13 -14.04 6.14
N GLY A 101 -19.32 -13.98 5.52
CA GLY A 101 -20.44 -14.86 5.83
C GLY A 101 -20.31 -16.29 5.26
N LYS A 102 -19.24 -16.61 4.52
CA LYS A 102 -19.06 -17.88 3.81
C LYS A 102 -17.96 -18.76 4.38
N GLY A 103 -17.51 -18.48 5.59
CA GLY A 103 -16.47 -19.28 6.25
C GLY A 103 -15.04 -18.75 6.03
N VAL A 104 -14.91 -17.47 5.73
CA VAL A 104 -13.63 -16.73 5.72
C VAL A 104 -13.60 -15.75 6.88
N GLU A 105 -12.55 -15.80 7.69
CA GLU A 105 -12.28 -14.85 8.77
C GLU A 105 -11.21 -13.87 8.31
N PHE A 106 -11.46 -12.58 8.56
CA PHE A 106 -10.59 -11.49 8.16
C PHE A 106 -9.91 -10.87 9.36
N HIS A 107 -8.59 -10.84 9.31
CA HIS A 107 -7.74 -10.29 10.35
C HIS A 107 -6.82 -9.20 9.80
N VAL A 108 -6.32 -8.36 10.69
CA VAL A 108 -5.31 -7.35 10.35
C VAL A 108 -4.15 -7.44 11.31
N LEU A 109 -2.94 -7.39 10.77
CA LEU A 109 -1.72 -7.16 11.53
C LEU A 109 -1.19 -5.77 11.17
N GLN A 110 -1.24 -4.86 12.13
CA GLN A 110 -0.63 -3.55 11.97
C GLN A 110 0.88 -3.66 12.13
N LYS A 111 1.61 -2.93 11.30
CA LYS A 111 3.08 -2.87 11.37
C LYS A 111 3.54 -2.46 12.77
N PRO A 112 4.45 -3.23 13.39
CA PRO A 112 4.94 -2.94 14.73
C PRO A 112 5.52 -1.52 14.86
N GLY A 113 5.13 -0.81 15.93
CA GLY A 113 5.59 0.55 16.19
C GLY A 113 5.00 1.64 15.29
N SER A 114 4.04 1.31 14.43
CA SER A 114 3.25 2.29 13.67
C SER A 114 2.01 2.72 14.45
N GLN A 115 1.47 3.91 14.09
CA GLN A 115 0.23 4.43 14.66
C GLN A 115 -0.75 4.78 13.54
N GLY A 116 -2.00 4.42 13.69
CA GLY A 116 -3.06 4.72 12.75
C GLY A 116 -4.36 4.02 13.10
N ARG A 117 -5.44 4.45 12.47
CA ARG A 117 -6.76 3.84 12.60
C ARG A 117 -7.19 3.29 11.24
N LEU A 118 -7.71 2.08 11.22
CA LEU A 118 -8.31 1.50 10.03
C LEU A 118 -9.48 2.36 9.54
N PRO A 119 -9.67 2.46 8.22
CA PRO A 119 -10.87 3.04 7.64
C PRO A 119 -12.14 2.31 8.09
N ASP A 120 -13.27 3.02 8.12
CA ASP A 120 -14.52 2.47 8.65
C ASP A 120 -15.04 1.26 7.84
N ASN A 121 -14.79 1.21 6.54
CA ASN A 121 -15.11 0.05 5.69
C ASN A 121 -14.30 -1.22 6.01
N LEU A 122 -13.23 -1.09 6.80
CA LEU A 122 -12.40 -2.19 7.27
C LEU A 122 -12.58 -2.49 8.77
N ALA A 123 -13.57 -1.89 9.42
CA ALA A 123 -13.83 -2.06 10.86
C ALA A 123 -14.16 -3.52 11.25
N ALA A 124 -14.58 -4.35 10.30
CA ALA A 124 -14.85 -5.79 10.51
C ALA A 124 -13.58 -6.64 10.66
N LEU A 125 -12.40 -6.11 10.34
CA LEU A 125 -11.12 -6.80 10.53
C LEU A 125 -10.81 -6.98 12.01
N ARG A 126 -10.47 -8.21 12.41
CA ARG A 126 -10.04 -8.52 13.78
C ARG A 126 -8.54 -8.25 13.91
N ALA A 127 -8.16 -7.35 14.82
CA ALA A 127 -6.76 -7.02 15.06
C ALA A 127 -6.01 -8.19 15.71
N LEU A 128 -4.83 -8.53 15.16
CA LEU A 128 -3.89 -9.47 15.76
C LEU A 128 -2.83 -8.71 16.54
N ALA A 129 -2.51 -9.21 17.74
CA ALA A 129 -1.42 -8.65 18.55
C ALA A 129 -0.03 -8.94 17.95
N GLY A 130 0.09 -10.02 17.18
CA GLY A 130 1.31 -10.45 16.50
C GLY A 130 1.06 -11.64 15.59
N LEU A 131 2.01 -11.89 14.69
CA LEU A 131 2.04 -13.06 13.82
C LEU A 131 3.47 -13.55 13.69
N PRO A 132 3.82 -14.73 14.18
CA PRO A 132 5.17 -15.30 14.05
C PRO A 132 5.66 -15.31 12.60
N GLY A 133 6.86 -14.84 12.35
CA GLY A 133 7.46 -14.74 11.01
C GLY A 133 7.16 -13.42 10.27
N SER A 134 6.24 -12.60 10.78
CA SER A 134 5.86 -11.34 10.13
C SER A 134 6.96 -10.28 10.14
N GLU A 135 7.96 -10.42 11.00
CA GLU A 135 9.12 -9.52 11.03
C GLU A 135 9.99 -9.60 9.77
N GLN A 136 9.84 -10.67 8.98
CA GLN A 136 10.60 -10.90 7.73
C GLN A 136 9.84 -10.45 6.48
N LEU A 137 8.63 -9.90 6.62
CA LEU A 137 7.86 -9.44 5.46
C LEU A 137 8.65 -8.43 4.62
N PRO A 138 8.62 -8.57 3.29
CA PRO A 138 9.34 -7.67 2.39
C PRO A 138 8.67 -6.30 2.31
N ALA A 139 7.34 -6.29 2.23
CA ALA A 139 6.57 -5.08 1.94
C ALA A 139 5.11 -5.16 2.44
N SER A 140 4.43 -4.02 2.45
CA SER A 140 2.98 -3.85 2.63
C SER A 140 2.44 -2.82 1.61
N PRO A 141 1.14 -2.86 1.29
CA PRO A 141 0.15 -3.83 1.71
C PRO A 141 0.43 -5.23 1.19
N ALA A 142 0.13 -6.23 1.99
CA ALA A 142 0.29 -7.63 1.67
C ALA A 142 -0.81 -8.45 2.34
N VAL A 143 -0.95 -9.70 1.92
CA VAL A 143 -1.93 -10.62 2.48
C VAL A 143 -1.34 -12.02 2.60
N ALA A 144 -1.73 -12.72 3.66
CA ALA A 144 -1.52 -14.15 3.80
C ALA A 144 -2.85 -14.85 4.03
N ILE A 145 -3.03 -16.03 3.43
CA ILE A 145 -4.26 -16.81 3.52
C ILE A 145 -3.91 -18.22 3.95
N TRP A 146 -4.54 -18.68 5.01
CA TRP A 146 -4.48 -20.07 5.47
C TRP A 146 -5.77 -20.77 5.15
N ASP A 147 -5.66 -22.02 4.70
CA ASP A 147 -6.77 -22.90 4.45
C ASP A 147 -7.47 -23.34 5.75
N ARG A 148 -8.48 -24.22 5.62
CA ARG A 148 -9.25 -24.73 6.75
C ARG A 148 -8.44 -25.63 7.69
N ASP A 149 -7.35 -26.22 7.20
CA ASP A 149 -6.44 -27.06 7.97
C ASP A 149 -5.33 -26.24 8.67
N GLY A 150 -5.31 -24.91 8.45
CA GLY A 150 -4.29 -24.01 8.99
C GLY A 150 -2.97 -24.04 8.22
N ARG A 151 -2.95 -24.57 6.98
CA ARG A 151 -1.79 -24.51 6.09
C ARG A 151 -1.80 -23.19 5.33
N LEU A 152 -0.64 -22.59 5.15
CA LEU A 152 -0.51 -21.39 4.34
C LEU A 152 -0.77 -21.73 2.87
N ALA A 153 -1.83 -21.17 2.31
CA ALA A 153 -2.23 -21.36 0.92
C ALA A 153 -1.76 -20.23 0.01
N TYR A 154 -1.57 -19.04 0.56
CA TYR A 154 -1.12 -17.87 -0.20
C TYR A 154 -0.35 -16.90 0.68
N PHE A 155 0.71 -16.33 0.12
CA PHE A 155 1.36 -15.13 0.63
C PHE A 155 1.78 -14.22 -0.53
N GLY A 156 1.49 -12.93 -0.43
CA GLY A 156 1.89 -11.95 -1.45
C GLY A 156 1.05 -10.68 -1.45
N PRO A 157 1.16 -9.87 -2.51
CA PRO A 157 0.33 -8.69 -2.73
C PRO A 157 -1.11 -9.08 -3.12
N TYR A 158 -2.01 -8.09 -3.12
CA TYR A 158 -3.41 -8.29 -3.55
C TYR A 158 -3.55 -8.49 -5.06
N SER A 159 -2.72 -7.82 -5.82
CA SER A 159 -2.74 -7.81 -7.29
C SER A 159 -1.39 -7.36 -7.83
N GLU A 160 -1.23 -7.45 -9.13
CA GLU A 160 -0.22 -6.71 -9.85
C GLU A 160 -0.69 -5.28 -10.12
N GLY A 161 0.24 -4.30 -10.05
CA GLY A 161 -0.07 -2.89 -10.26
C GLY A 161 -0.31 -2.09 -8.97
N ALA A 162 -0.67 -0.81 -9.13
CA ALA A 162 -0.81 0.13 -8.01
C ALA A 162 -2.20 0.08 -7.36
N VAL A 163 -3.21 -0.40 -8.08
CA VAL A 163 -4.60 -0.46 -7.64
C VAL A 163 -5.13 -1.88 -7.81
N CYS A 164 -5.72 -2.42 -6.74
CA CYS A 164 -6.38 -3.71 -6.76
C CYS A 164 -7.88 -3.56 -7.03
N THR A 165 -8.38 -4.38 -7.94
CA THR A 165 -9.80 -4.51 -8.27
C THR A 165 -10.14 -5.99 -8.44
N SER A 166 -11.42 -6.35 -8.51
CA SER A 166 -11.83 -7.74 -8.76
C SER A 166 -11.27 -8.31 -10.08
N SER A 167 -10.99 -7.45 -11.06
CA SER A 167 -10.48 -7.90 -12.37
C SER A 167 -9.01 -8.29 -12.39
N ASN A 168 -8.19 -7.79 -11.45
CA ASN A 168 -6.76 -8.08 -11.34
C ASN A 168 -6.36 -8.69 -10.00
N SER A 169 -7.34 -9.07 -9.17
CA SER A 169 -7.12 -9.64 -7.84
C SER A 169 -6.55 -11.05 -7.92
N PHE A 170 -5.50 -11.31 -7.15
CA PHE A 170 -5.03 -12.67 -6.88
C PHE A 170 -5.89 -13.35 -5.80
N ILE A 171 -6.59 -12.59 -4.98
CA ILE A 171 -7.22 -13.07 -3.74
C ILE A 171 -8.56 -13.76 -3.99
N GLU A 172 -9.42 -13.18 -4.85
CA GLU A 172 -10.76 -13.74 -5.12
C GLU A 172 -10.70 -15.19 -5.62
N PRO A 173 -9.94 -15.52 -6.69
CA PRO A 173 -9.89 -16.89 -7.18
C PRO A 173 -9.29 -17.87 -6.15
N ILE A 174 -8.37 -17.39 -5.30
CA ILE A 174 -7.80 -18.20 -4.20
C ILE A 174 -8.87 -18.52 -3.16
N LEU A 175 -9.61 -17.52 -2.67
CA LEU A 175 -10.69 -17.72 -1.70
C LEU A 175 -11.78 -18.61 -2.26
N GLU A 176 -12.17 -18.44 -3.51
CA GLU A 176 -13.16 -19.29 -4.19
C GLU A 176 -12.69 -20.75 -4.30
N ALA A 177 -11.42 -20.97 -4.65
CA ALA A 177 -10.84 -22.30 -4.71
C ALA A 177 -10.85 -22.97 -3.34
N LEU A 178 -10.40 -22.29 -2.29
CA LEU A 178 -10.36 -22.81 -0.92
C LEU A 178 -11.77 -23.09 -0.36
N LEU A 179 -12.76 -22.26 -0.67
CA LEU A 179 -14.15 -22.48 -0.27
C LEU A 179 -14.75 -23.74 -0.91
N GLN A 180 -14.31 -24.07 -2.13
CA GLN A 180 -14.68 -25.28 -2.85
C GLN A 180 -13.85 -26.51 -2.44
N GLY A 181 -12.96 -26.39 -1.44
CA GLY A 181 -12.08 -27.46 -0.99
C GLY A 181 -10.95 -27.81 -1.96
N ARG A 182 -10.68 -26.94 -2.94
CA ARG A 182 -9.54 -27.11 -3.86
C ARG A 182 -8.26 -26.60 -3.19
N PRO A 183 -7.18 -27.39 -3.19
CA PRO A 183 -5.92 -26.97 -2.62
C PRO A 183 -5.32 -25.81 -3.46
N VAL A 184 -4.70 -24.88 -2.77
CA VAL A 184 -3.95 -23.78 -3.37
C VAL A 184 -2.62 -23.69 -2.64
N ASP A 185 -1.55 -23.55 -3.41
CA ASP A 185 -0.21 -23.25 -2.92
C ASP A 185 0.39 -22.24 -3.89
N ALA A 186 0.32 -20.97 -3.54
CA ALA A 186 0.66 -19.87 -4.44
C ALA A 186 1.38 -18.73 -3.71
N THR A 187 2.26 -18.07 -4.47
CA THR A 187 2.93 -16.83 -4.05
C THR A 187 3.22 -15.95 -5.27
N HIS A 188 3.01 -14.64 -5.14
CA HIS A 188 3.24 -13.65 -6.19
C HIS A 188 4.25 -12.58 -5.75
N THR A 189 5.31 -12.98 -5.07
CA THR A 189 6.32 -12.07 -4.52
C THR A 189 7.11 -11.28 -5.58
N LEU A 190 7.03 -11.66 -6.85
CA LEU A 190 7.62 -10.95 -7.99
C LEU A 190 6.69 -9.90 -8.62
N ALA A 191 5.45 -9.79 -8.16
CA ALA A 191 4.52 -8.78 -8.67
C ALA A 191 5.06 -7.36 -8.49
N VAL A 192 4.84 -6.51 -9.48
CA VAL A 192 5.23 -5.09 -9.46
C VAL A 192 4.00 -4.24 -9.13
N GLY A 193 4.14 -3.33 -8.17
CA GLY A 193 3.03 -2.48 -7.74
C GLY A 193 3.45 -1.39 -6.76
N CYS A 194 2.46 -0.80 -6.09
CA CYS A 194 2.69 0.20 -5.05
C CYS A 194 2.89 -0.48 -3.70
N TYR A 195 4.10 -0.45 -3.17
CA TYR A 195 4.45 -1.08 -1.89
C TYR A 195 5.36 -0.23 -1.02
N CYS A 196 5.24 -0.38 0.29
CA CYS A 196 6.11 0.22 1.28
C CYS A 196 6.93 -0.85 2.00
N PRO A 197 8.19 -0.60 2.41
CA PRO A 197 8.97 -1.57 3.18
C PRO A 197 8.27 -1.89 4.50
N TRP A 198 8.10 -3.17 4.80
CA TRP A 198 7.60 -3.59 6.10
C TRP A 198 8.69 -3.46 7.18
N THR A 199 9.87 -3.96 6.90
CA THR A 199 11.03 -3.82 7.78
C THR A 199 11.84 -2.59 7.40
N ARG A 200 12.30 -1.82 8.39
CA ARG A 200 13.28 -0.74 8.14
C ARG A 200 14.62 -1.38 7.81
N LYS A 201 15.19 -1.10 6.63
CA LYS A 201 16.55 -1.53 6.28
C LYS A 201 17.50 -1.02 7.36
N LYS A 202 18.46 -1.85 7.82
CA LYS A 202 19.46 -1.47 8.84
C LYS A 202 20.21 -0.17 8.47
N ALA A 203 20.32 0.15 7.18
CA ALA A 203 20.89 1.40 6.68
C ALA A 203 20.11 2.64 7.10
N ASP A 204 18.76 2.62 7.05
CA ASP A 204 17.91 3.75 7.47
C ASP A 204 18.02 4.01 8.98
N LEU A 205 18.15 2.95 9.77
CA LEU A 205 18.36 3.08 11.22
C LEU A 205 19.71 3.72 11.56
N ALA A 206 20.75 3.44 10.77
CA ALA A 206 22.08 4.04 10.95
C ALA A 206 22.06 5.54 10.58
N GLN A 207 21.40 5.91 9.48
CA GLN A 207 21.23 7.31 9.08
C GLN A 207 20.40 8.13 10.08
N HIS A 208 19.28 7.57 10.59
CA HIS A 208 18.46 8.22 11.62
C HIS A 208 19.21 8.39 12.94
N ARG A 209 20.05 7.43 13.31
CA ARG A 209 20.92 7.54 14.52
C ARG A 209 21.99 8.58 14.32
N ALA A 210 22.60 8.69 13.14
CA ALA A 210 23.60 9.70 12.82
C ALA A 210 22.98 11.12 12.84
N PHE A 211 21.80 11.29 12.26
CA PHE A 211 21.07 12.57 12.25
C PHE A 211 20.66 13.03 13.66
N ARG A 212 20.16 12.11 14.51
CA ARG A 212 19.83 12.42 15.92
C ARG A 212 21.06 12.77 16.76
N ARG A 213 22.21 12.14 16.49
CA ARG A 213 23.47 12.50 17.17
C ARG A 213 23.99 13.87 16.75
N GLY A 214 23.82 14.26 15.49
CA GLY A 214 24.18 15.60 15.00
C GLY A 214 23.38 16.71 15.69
N ARG A 215 22.05 16.52 15.86
CA ARG A 215 21.18 17.52 16.54
C ARG A 215 21.40 17.68 18.05
N ARG A 216 22.05 16.73 18.72
CA ARG A 216 22.35 16.85 20.18
C ARG A 216 23.69 17.54 20.43
N LYS A 217 24.45 17.84 19.39
CA LYS A 217 25.77 18.51 19.50
C LYS A 217 25.75 19.95 18.99
N ALA A 218 24.62 20.42 18.44
CA ALA A 218 24.35 21.82 18.09
C ALA A 218 23.40 22.44 19.15
#